data_dba688f9a4e827390bdf51a93c5ac0be
#
_entry.id   dba688f9a4e827390bdf51a93c5ac0be
#
_cell.length_a   1.000
_cell.length_b   1.000
_cell.length_c   1.000
_cell.angle_alpha   90.00
_cell.angle_beta   90.00
_cell.angle_gamma   90.00
#
_symmetry.space_group_name_H-M   'P 1'
#
loop_
_entity.id
_entity.type
_entity.pdbx_description
1 polymer ?
#
loop_
_entity_poly.entity_id
_entity_poly.type
_entity_poly.pdbx_seq_one_letter_code
_entity_poly.pdbx_strand_id
1 'polypeptide(L)'
;MVNLKRAETTLNTQTFAINPFEVQNIPRLSEPSNEREAFYQLQNLSRNGLLDLELTNRNLSTLENNELLMNVLGVIPEAGALYPSVEGYSAMSFQQQLKMAARMIEAAPALGQHRQVIMVQMHGFDTHDNQDRDLPKLVNAMFANLEAFQQDLEARGLDERVVTFNQSDFGRTPTINANGTDHGWGGHYFMMGTPVKGGKVIGEIPEFGVETEKMLYNLSIPDFSVEQYAANIAKWFGLSASEINEVFPNYARFDDVDFGIL
;
A
#
# COMPACT_ATOMS: atom_id res chain seq x y z
N MET A 1 -5.89 -2.55 -9.07
CA MET A 1 -6.53 -3.64 -8.28
C MET A 1 -5.94 -4.95 -8.77
N VAL A 2 -4.91 -5.45 -8.10
CA VAL A 2 -4.27 -6.72 -8.44
C VAL A 2 -5.17 -7.82 -7.90
N ASN A 3 -5.88 -8.52 -8.79
CA ASN A 3 -6.57 -9.75 -8.45
C ASN A 3 -5.52 -10.84 -8.20
N LEU A 4 -5.12 -11.02 -6.95
CA LEU A 4 -4.41 -12.22 -6.54
C LEU A 4 -5.37 -13.40 -6.75
N LYS A 5 -5.26 -14.08 -7.88
CA LYS A 5 -5.90 -15.38 -8.08
C LYS A 5 -5.34 -16.29 -7.00
N ARG A 6 -6.24 -16.75 -6.17
CA ARG A 6 -6.06 -17.69 -5.07
C ARG A 6 -5.29 -18.93 -5.54
N ALA A 7 -4.08 -19.10 -5.07
CA ALA A 7 -3.54 -20.43 -4.87
C ALA A 7 -4.41 -21.09 -3.78
N GLU A 8 -4.83 -22.32 -3.99
CA GLU A 8 -5.64 -23.10 -3.04
C GLU A 8 -4.81 -23.53 -1.82
N THR A 9 -4.27 -22.57 -1.12
CA THR A 9 -3.76 -22.77 0.23
C THR A 9 -4.75 -22.11 1.17
N THR A 10 -5.08 -22.81 2.24
CA THR A 10 -6.04 -22.52 3.31
C THR A 10 -5.80 -21.19 4.06
N LEU A 11 -5.37 -20.16 3.39
CA LEU A 11 -5.25 -18.82 3.92
C LEU A 11 -6.62 -18.13 3.80
N ASN A 12 -7.29 -17.99 4.91
CA ASN A 12 -8.51 -17.21 5.03
C ASN A 12 -8.16 -15.74 4.80
N THR A 13 -8.13 -15.31 3.52
CA THR A 13 -7.78 -13.95 3.14
C THR A 13 -9.03 -13.09 3.31
N GLN A 14 -9.07 -12.31 4.38
CA GLN A 14 -10.09 -11.28 4.58
C GLN A 14 -9.63 -10.01 3.87
N THR A 15 -10.49 -9.45 3.04
CA THR A 15 -10.24 -8.17 2.39
C THR A 15 -11.19 -7.13 2.98
N PHE A 16 -10.60 -6.06 3.51
CA PHE A 16 -11.34 -4.92 4.03
C PHE A 16 -11.15 -3.73 3.10
N ALA A 17 -12.24 -3.03 2.76
CA ALA A 17 -12.18 -1.70 2.19
C ALA A 17 -12.49 -0.70 3.30
N ILE A 18 -11.50 0.10 3.68
CA ILE A 18 -11.59 1.01 4.82
C ILE A 18 -11.55 2.44 4.31
N ASN A 19 -12.52 3.25 4.76
CA ASN A 19 -12.43 4.69 4.58
C ASN A 19 -11.35 5.23 5.53
N PRO A 20 -10.27 5.88 5.03
CA PRO A 20 -9.20 6.38 5.88
C PRO A 20 -9.62 7.54 6.79
N PHE A 21 -10.71 8.21 6.47
CA PHE A 21 -11.23 9.34 7.26
C PHE A 21 -12.13 8.93 8.40
N GLU A 22 -12.86 7.83 8.22
CA GLU A 22 -13.83 7.38 9.20
C GLU A 22 -14.06 5.88 9.05
N VAL A 23 -14.04 5.15 10.16
CA VAL A 23 -14.51 3.77 10.20
C VAL A 23 -16.03 3.84 10.34
N GLN A 24 -16.72 3.55 9.26
CA GLN A 24 -18.18 3.67 9.22
C GLN A 24 -18.88 2.35 9.49
N ASN A 25 -19.89 2.42 10.32
CA ASN A 25 -20.90 1.37 10.44
C ASN A 25 -21.63 1.20 9.11
N ILE A 26 -22.03 -0.02 8.77
CA ILE A 26 -22.96 -0.25 7.68
C ILE A 26 -24.31 0.37 8.08
N PRO A 27 -24.77 1.42 7.38
CA PRO A 27 -25.98 2.12 7.79
C PRO A 27 -27.16 1.16 7.99
N ARG A 28 -27.87 1.31 9.12
CA ARG A 28 -29.04 0.51 9.49
C ARG A 28 -28.81 -0.98 9.75
N LEU A 29 -27.60 -1.49 9.54
CA LEU A 29 -27.31 -2.91 9.77
C LEU A 29 -26.35 -3.15 10.94
N SER A 30 -25.60 -2.15 11.40
CA SER A 30 -24.62 -2.29 12.48
C SER A 30 -25.24 -2.21 13.88
N GLU A 31 -26.41 -1.59 14.01
CA GLU A 31 -27.15 -1.50 15.27
C GLU A 31 -28.41 -2.38 15.22
N PRO A 32 -28.92 -2.86 16.37
CA PRO A 32 -30.18 -3.57 16.40
C PRO A 32 -31.31 -2.73 15.80
N SER A 33 -31.90 -3.21 14.72
CA SER A 33 -32.96 -2.51 13.97
C SER A 33 -33.87 -3.51 13.27
N ASN A 34 -35.06 -3.06 12.89
CA ASN A 34 -35.95 -3.87 12.06
C ASN A 34 -35.34 -4.18 10.69
N GLU A 35 -34.58 -3.27 10.15
CA GLU A 35 -33.86 -3.46 8.87
C GLU A 35 -32.79 -4.55 9.01
N ARG A 36 -32.05 -4.57 10.11
CA ARG A 36 -31.06 -5.62 10.39
C ARG A 36 -31.74 -6.98 10.52
N GLU A 37 -32.83 -7.06 11.28
CA GLU A 37 -33.56 -8.30 11.43
C GLU A 37 -34.15 -8.79 10.11
N ALA A 38 -34.76 -7.90 9.33
CA ALA A 38 -35.26 -8.22 8.00
C ALA A 38 -34.14 -8.70 7.06
N PHE A 39 -32.95 -8.09 7.14
CA PHE A 39 -31.79 -8.53 6.37
C PHE A 39 -31.40 -9.96 6.71
N TYR A 40 -31.28 -10.31 8.01
CA TYR A 40 -30.96 -11.67 8.44
C TYR A 40 -32.03 -12.67 8.03
N GLN A 41 -33.32 -12.29 8.16
CA GLN A 41 -34.44 -13.13 7.69
C GLN A 41 -34.33 -13.40 6.17
N LEU A 42 -34.02 -12.39 5.37
CA LEU A 42 -33.80 -12.54 3.93
C LEU A 42 -32.61 -13.46 3.60
N GLN A 43 -31.53 -13.38 4.35
CA GLN A 43 -30.37 -14.27 4.17
C GLN A 43 -30.69 -15.73 4.53
N ASN A 44 -31.59 -15.95 5.49
CA ASN A 44 -31.99 -17.27 5.97
C ASN A 44 -33.10 -17.92 5.13
N LEU A 45 -33.63 -17.24 4.12
CA LEU A 45 -34.60 -17.86 3.20
C LEU A 45 -33.94 -19.03 2.47
N SER A 46 -34.65 -20.16 2.42
CA SER A 46 -34.20 -21.35 1.70
C SER A 46 -33.95 -21.04 0.22
N ARG A 47 -32.70 -21.12 -0.20
CA ARG A 47 -32.26 -20.88 -1.57
C ARG A 47 -31.55 -22.12 -2.10
N ASN A 48 -31.88 -22.54 -3.32
CA ASN A 48 -31.36 -23.78 -3.89
C ASN A 48 -30.21 -23.59 -4.88
N GLY A 49 -29.80 -22.34 -5.13
CA GLY A 49 -28.72 -22.00 -6.04
C GLY A 49 -27.36 -21.86 -5.34
N LEU A 50 -26.29 -22.41 -5.91
CA LEU A 50 -24.93 -22.25 -5.37
C LEU A 50 -24.51 -20.77 -5.29
N LEU A 51 -24.89 -19.97 -6.30
CA LEU A 51 -24.61 -18.52 -6.31
C LEU A 51 -25.37 -17.78 -5.21
N ASP A 52 -26.62 -18.18 -4.92
CA ASP A 52 -27.40 -17.59 -3.85
C ASP A 52 -26.80 -17.89 -2.47
N LEU A 53 -26.31 -19.11 -2.28
CA LEU A 53 -25.63 -19.52 -1.04
C LEU A 53 -24.32 -18.76 -0.86
N GLU A 54 -23.52 -18.63 -1.91
CA GLU A 54 -22.27 -17.87 -1.87
C GLU A 54 -22.52 -16.39 -1.57
N LEU A 55 -23.52 -15.78 -2.21
CA LEU A 55 -23.91 -14.39 -1.96
C LEU A 55 -24.36 -14.19 -0.51
N THR A 56 -25.18 -15.12 0.01
CA THR A 56 -25.62 -15.09 1.41
C THR A 56 -24.44 -15.17 2.37
N ASN A 57 -23.52 -16.10 2.17
CA ASN A 57 -22.34 -16.25 3.01
C ASN A 57 -21.47 -14.99 2.96
N ARG A 58 -21.26 -14.39 1.79
CA ARG A 58 -20.50 -13.13 1.67
C ARG A 58 -21.17 -11.97 2.38
N ASN A 59 -22.49 -11.84 2.28
CA ASN A 59 -23.23 -10.79 2.93
C ASN A 59 -23.13 -10.90 4.46
N LEU A 60 -23.32 -12.11 5.00
CA LEU A 60 -23.21 -12.35 6.44
C LEU A 60 -21.77 -12.12 6.94
N SER A 61 -20.78 -12.67 6.25
CA SER A 61 -19.37 -12.45 6.60
C SER A 61 -18.96 -10.98 6.52
N THR A 62 -19.55 -10.21 5.60
CA THR A 62 -19.28 -8.76 5.51
C THR A 62 -19.76 -8.01 6.74
N LEU A 63 -20.96 -8.35 7.25
CA LEU A 63 -21.47 -7.74 8.49
C LEU A 63 -20.64 -8.13 9.70
N GLU A 64 -20.36 -9.41 9.88
CA GLU A 64 -19.56 -9.92 10.99
C GLU A 64 -18.16 -9.31 11.01
N ASN A 65 -17.50 -9.24 9.85
CA ASN A 65 -16.19 -8.63 9.71
C ASN A 65 -16.22 -7.12 9.99
N ASN A 66 -17.28 -6.42 9.57
CA ASN A 66 -17.43 -4.99 9.85
C ASN A 66 -17.62 -4.75 11.34
N GLU A 67 -18.47 -5.53 12.02
CA GLU A 67 -18.66 -5.43 13.46
C GLU A 67 -17.37 -5.70 14.24
N LEU A 68 -16.63 -6.74 13.86
CA LEU A 68 -15.33 -7.06 14.45
C LEU A 68 -14.34 -5.90 14.26
N LEU A 69 -14.25 -5.38 13.05
CA LEU A 69 -13.37 -4.26 12.72
C LEU A 69 -13.71 -3.02 13.54
N MET A 70 -14.99 -2.66 13.61
CA MET A 70 -15.46 -1.52 14.39
C MET A 70 -15.13 -1.65 15.86
N ASN A 71 -15.36 -2.82 16.44
CA ASN A 71 -15.07 -3.09 17.85
C ASN A 71 -13.57 -2.99 18.14
N VAL A 72 -12.72 -3.57 17.28
CA VAL A 72 -11.27 -3.54 17.46
C VAL A 72 -10.73 -2.12 17.27
N LEU A 73 -11.10 -1.44 16.19
CA LEU A 73 -10.61 -0.07 15.93
C LEU A 73 -11.17 0.95 16.92
N GLY A 74 -12.35 0.69 17.52
CA GLY A 74 -12.96 1.58 18.51
C GLY A 74 -12.13 1.75 19.78
N VAL A 75 -11.25 0.80 20.11
CA VAL A 75 -10.38 0.84 21.30
C VAL A 75 -8.93 1.24 20.98
N ILE A 76 -8.55 1.32 19.70
CA ILE A 76 -7.20 1.69 19.26
C ILE A 76 -7.11 3.22 19.05
N PRO A 77 -6.15 3.91 19.68
CA PRO A 77 -5.96 5.36 19.50
C PRO A 77 -5.75 5.75 18.04
N GLU A 78 -6.19 6.95 17.66
CA GLU A 78 -6.07 7.43 16.29
C GLU A 78 -4.62 7.62 15.83
N ALA A 79 -3.76 8.19 16.68
CA ALA A 79 -2.35 8.38 16.36
C ALA A 79 -1.49 8.38 17.62
N GLY A 80 -0.30 7.82 17.53
CA GLY A 80 0.75 7.88 18.55
C GLY A 80 1.76 9.01 18.31
N ALA A 81 1.72 9.66 17.15
CA ALA A 81 2.58 10.78 16.77
C ALA A 81 1.81 11.90 16.08
N LEU A 82 2.43 13.07 16.00
CA LEU A 82 1.87 14.24 15.33
C LEU A 82 2.30 14.26 13.86
N TYR A 83 1.34 14.12 12.96
CA TYR A 83 1.56 14.24 11.52
C TYR A 83 1.59 15.70 11.09
N PRO A 84 2.69 16.18 10.51
CA PRO A 84 2.88 17.59 10.24
C PRO A 84 2.09 18.09 9.04
N SER A 85 1.61 19.34 9.13
CA SER A 85 1.17 20.09 7.96
C SER A 85 2.39 20.63 7.23
N VAL A 86 2.38 20.62 5.90
CA VAL A 86 3.44 21.19 5.07
C VAL A 86 2.88 22.41 4.34
N GLU A 87 3.60 23.52 4.42
CA GLU A 87 3.18 24.77 3.80
C GLU A 87 3.03 24.60 2.27
N GLY A 88 1.93 25.09 1.76
CA GLY A 88 1.62 25.09 0.33
C GLY A 88 1.17 23.75 -0.24
N TYR A 89 0.96 22.73 0.60
CA TYR A 89 0.39 21.45 0.18
C TYR A 89 -0.49 20.83 1.28
N SER A 90 -1.70 20.46 0.92
CA SER A 90 -2.61 19.73 1.82
C SER A 90 -2.39 18.23 1.72
N ALA A 91 -1.68 17.67 2.67
CA ALA A 91 -1.45 16.23 2.78
C ALA A 91 -2.54 15.49 3.59
N MET A 92 -3.68 16.13 3.86
CA MET A 92 -4.70 15.61 4.78
C MET A 92 -5.14 14.18 4.43
N SER A 93 -5.42 13.89 3.16
CA SER A 93 -5.82 12.54 2.75
C SER A 93 -4.72 11.52 2.99
N PHE A 94 -3.46 11.84 2.67
CA PHE A 94 -2.32 10.96 2.89
C PHE A 94 -2.08 10.72 4.38
N GLN A 95 -2.17 11.77 5.21
CA GLN A 95 -2.06 11.66 6.67
C GLN A 95 -3.11 10.72 7.26
N GLN A 96 -4.37 10.85 6.84
CA GLN A 96 -5.45 9.99 7.34
C GLN A 96 -5.24 8.52 6.94
N GLN A 97 -4.75 8.27 5.73
CA GLN A 97 -4.42 6.92 5.29
C GLN A 97 -3.29 6.32 6.15
N LEU A 98 -2.21 7.07 6.44
CA LEU A 98 -1.11 6.61 7.29
C LEU A 98 -1.56 6.34 8.74
N LYS A 99 -2.37 7.22 9.33
CA LYS A 99 -2.96 7.00 10.65
C LYS A 99 -3.82 5.74 10.68
N MET A 100 -4.65 5.53 9.65
CA MET A 100 -5.47 4.32 9.55
C MET A 100 -4.60 3.08 9.36
N ALA A 101 -3.52 3.16 8.56
CA ALA A 101 -2.58 2.07 8.38
C ALA A 101 -1.95 1.66 9.72
N ALA A 102 -1.48 2.61 10.54
CA ALA A 102 -0.92 2.31 11.87
C ALA A 102 -1.93 1.59 12.77
N ARG A 103 -3.20 2.05 12.78
CA ARG A 103 -4.28 1.40 13.55
C ARG A 103 -4.57 -0.01 13.04
N MET A 104 -4.57 -0.22 11.72
CA MET A 104 -4.80 -1.56 11.14
C MET A 104 -3.67 -2.53 11.46
N ILE A 105 -2.43 -2.05 11.48
CA ILE A 105 -1.27 -2.85 11.89
C ILE A 105 -1.39 -3.26 13.36
N GLU A 106 -1.78 -2.33 14.24
CA GLU A 106 -2.03 -2.62 15.64
C GLU A 106 -3.21 -3.59 15.84
N ALA A 107 -4.26 -3.44 15.03
CA ALA A 107 -5.45 -4.29 15.06
C ALA A 107 -5.20 -5.72 14.56
N ALA A 108 -4.14 -5.97 13.79
CA ALA A 108 -3.90 -7.22 13.10
C ALA A 108 -4.06 -8.48 13.96
N PRO A 109 -3.48 -8.59 15.19
CA PRO A 109 -3.63 -9.76 16.02
C PRO A 109 -5.10 -10.01 16.46
N ALA A 110 -5.82 -8.95 16.80
CA ALA A 110 -7.23 -9.06 17.21
C ALA A 110 -8.15 -9.42 16.03
N LEU A 111 -7.73 -9.09 14.81
CA LEU A 111 -8.40 -9.48 13.56
C LEU A 111 -7.96 -10.85 13.04
N GLY A 112 -7.10 -11.57 13.78
CA GLY A 112 -6.56 -12.87 13.35
C GLY A 112 -5.64 -12.78 12.13
N GLN A 113 -5.07 -11.62 11.84
CA GLN A 113 -4.20 -11.39 10.68
C GLN A 113 -2.74 -11.45 11.11
N HIS A 114 -1.94 -12.21 10.37
CA HIS A 114 -0.51 -12.37 10.64
C HIS A 114 0.38 -11.60 9.68
N ARG A 115 -0.11 -11.33 8.46
CA ARG A 115 0.59 -10.61 7.40
C ARG A 115 -0.39 -9.70 6.69
N GLN A 116 0.02 -8.47 6.44
CA GLN A 116 -0.80 -7.45 5.78
C GLN A 116 0.01 -6.73 4.71
N VAL A 117 -0.64 -6.42 3.60
CA VAL A 117 -0.15 -5.45 2.62
C VAL A 117 -1.15 -4.30 2.61
N ILE A 118 -0.70 -3.13 3.01
CA ILE A 118 -1.54 -1.92 3.11
C ILE A 118 -1.07 -0.93 2.04
N MET A 119 -1.98 -0.51 1.19
CA MET A 119 -1.71 0.49 0.16
C MET A 119 -2.27 1.83 0.60
N VAL A 120 -1.41 2.85 0.58
CA VAL A 120 -1.76 4.25 0.75
C VAL A 120 -1.39 5.02 -0.50
N GLN A 121 -2.15 6.07 -0.83
CA GLN A 121 -1.95 6.82 -2.06
C GLN A 121 -1.73 8.29 -1.79
N MET A 122 -0.78 8.86 -2.49
CA MET A 122 -0.52 10.29 -2.53
C MET A 122 -0.52 10.76 -3.99
N HIS A 123 -1.38 11.71 -4.29
CA HIS A 123 -1.54 12.25 -5.63
C HIS A 123 -0.71 13.52 -5.85
N GLY A 124 -0.60 13.95 -7.11
CA GLY A 124 0.01 15.23 -7.49
C GLY A 124 1.38 15.12 -8.15
N PHE A 125 1.97 13.92 -8.27
CA PHE A 125 3.30 13.72 -8.86
C PHE A 125 3.31 13.75 -10.40
N ASP A 126 2.16 13.89 -11.03
CA ASP A 126 2.06 14.06 -12.49
C ASP A 126 2.30 15.51 -12.91
N THR A 127 3.53 15.97 -12.71
CA THR A 127 3.96 17.36 -12.85
C THR A 127 4.45 17.67 -14.27
N HIS A 128 3.53 17.77 -15.23
CA HIS A 128 3.83 18.23 -16.58
C HIS A 128 4.03 19.75 -16.67
N ASP A 129 3.65 20.48 -15.63
CA ASP A 129 3.77 21.93 -15.51
C ASP A 129 4.11 22.32 -14.07
N ASN A 130 4.85 23.41 -13.89
CA ASN A 130 5.26 23.91 -12.57
C ASN A 130 5.98 22.90 -11.66
N GLN A 131 6.70 21.95 -12.22
CA GLN A 131 7.34 20.86 -11.50
C GLN A 131 8.37 21.37 -10.48
N ASP A 132 9.14 22.40 -10.82
CA ASP A 132 10.13 23.04 -9.96
C ASP A 132 9.50 23.66 -8.70
N ARG A 133 8.25 24.12 -8.82
CA ARG A 133 7.47 24.69 -7.72
C ARG A 133 6.79 23.61 -6.87
N ASP A 134 6.21 22.60 -7.50
CA ASP A 134 5.25 21.69 -6.85
C ASP A 134 5.90 20.39 -6.37
N LEU A 135 6.85 19.82 -7.13
CA LEU A 135 7.50 18.57 -6.76
C LEU A 135 8.27 18.67 -5.41
N PRO A 136 9.01 19.73 -5.10
CA PRO A 136 9.67 19.85 -3.79
C PRO A 136 8.68 19.86 -2.61
N LYS A 137 7.49 20.47 -2.79
CA LYS A 137 6.44 20.47 -1.74
C LYS A 137 5.85 19.09 -1.54
N LEU A 138 5.59 18.36 -2.65
CA LEU A 138 5.08 16.99 -2.62
C LEU A 138 6.07 16.05 -1.91
N VAL A 139 7.34 16.10 -2.30
CA VAL A 139 8.40 15.28 -1.72
C VAL A 139 8.58 15.59 -0.23
N ASN A 140 8.61 16.88 0.14
CA ASN A 140 8.71 17.28 1.53
C ASN A 140 7.50 16.80 2.35
N ALA A 141 6.28 16.98 1.82
CA ALA A 141 5.06 16.50 2.47
C ALA A 141 5.05 14.99 2.64
N MET A 142 5.50 14.25 1.62
CA MET A 142 5.59 12.79 1.66
C MET A 142 6.54 12.34 2.77
N PHE A 143 7.78 12.78 2.75
CA PHE A 143 8.79 12.30 3.70
C PHE A 143 8.53 12.77 5.13
N ALA A 144 8.06 14.00 5.35
CA ALA A 144 7.70 14.48 6.68
C ALA A 144 6.57 13.64 7.31
N ASN A 145 5.60 13.21 6.52
CA ASN A 145 4.51 12.35 7.00
C ASN A 145 4.91 10.88 7.13
N LEU A 146 5.83 10.39 6.30
CA LEU A 146 6.39 9.06 6.47
C LEU A 146 7.29 8.96 7.70
N GLU A 147 8.05 10.00 8.03
CA GLU A 147 8.79 10.10 9.29
C GLU A 147 7.83 10.05 10.49
N ALA A 148 6.76 10.82 10.44
CA ALA A 148 5.73 10.81 11.48
C ALA A 148 5.05 9.43 11.61
N PHE A 149 4.83 8.73 10.49
CA PHE A 149 4.31 7.37 10.48
C PHE A 149 5.28 6.38 11.14
N GLN A 150 6.58 6.48 10.86
CA GLN A 150 7.60 5.68 11.53
C GLN A 150 7.60 5.93 13.04
N GLN A 151 7.53 7.19 13.48
CA GLN A 151 7.43 7.56 14.89
C GLN A 151 6.14 7.04 15.56
N ASP A 152 5.03 7.02 14.83
CA ASP A 152 3.76 6.44 15.32
C ASP A 152 3.89 4.93 15.51
N LEU A 153 4.54 4.22 14.59
CA LEU A 153 4.83 2.79 14.73
C LEU A 153 5.74 2.51 15.92
N GLU A 154 6.79 3.31 16.12
CA GLU A 154 7.71 3.20 17.26
C GLU A 154 6.96 3.42 18.59
N ALA A 155 6.13 4.46 18.66
CA ALA A 155 5.31 4.75 19.84
C ALA A 155 4.34 3.61 20.20
N ARG A 156 3.90 2.82 19.20
CA ARG A 156 3.06 1.63 19.36
C ARG A 156 3.85 0.34 19.57
N GLY A 157 5.19 0.36 19.44
CA GLY A 157 6.03 -0.84 19.49
C GLY A 157 5.82 -1.79 18.31
N LEU A 158 5.53 -1.26 17.12
CA LEU A 158 5.19 -1.99 15.90
C LEU A 158 6.25 -1.89 14.81
N ASP A 159 7.21 -1.00 14.95
CA ASP A 159 8.21 -0.60 13.95
C ASP A 159 9.08 -1.76 13.44
N GLU A 160 9.44 -2.71 14.31
CA GLU A 160 10.24 -3.90 13.96
C GLU A 160 9.56 -4.86 12.95
N ARG A 161 8.27 -4.65 12.66
CA ARG A 161 7.46 -5.54 11.83
C ARG A 161 6.95 -4.91 10.56
N VAL A 162 7.35 -3.67 10.30
CA VAL A 162 6.82 -2.88 9.18
C VAL A 162 7.95 -2.45 8.25
N VAL A 163 7.78 -2.73 6.97
CA VAL A 163 8.58 -2.16 5.88
C VAL A 163 7.67 -1.28 5.05
N THR A 164 8.03 -0.02 4.95
CA THR A 164 7.36 0.96 4.08
C THR A 164 8.16 1.12 2.79
N PHE A 165 7.49 1.03 1.67
CA PHE A 165 8.11 1.18 0.35
C PHE A 165 7.18 1.91 -0.61
N ASN A 166 7.75 2.54 -1.63
CA ASN A 166 6.94 3.22 -2.64
C ASN A 166 6.89 2.45 -3.96
N GLN A 167 5.83 2.72 -4.71
CA GLN A 167 5.68 2.41 -6.12
C GLN A 167 5.11 3.60 -6.85
N SER A 168 5.42 3.72 -8.14
CA SER A 168 4.90 4.74 -9.03
C SER A 168 4.50 4.11 -10.36
N ASP A 169 3.52 4.72 -11.04
CA ASP A 169 3.04 4.27 -12.35
C ASP A 169 4.03 4.57 -13.46
N PHE A 170 4.87 5.62 -13.28
CA PHE A 170 5.84 6.09 -14.28
C PHE A 170 7.05 6.74 -13.61
N GLY A 171 8.17 6.78 -14.33
CA GLY A 171 9.29 7.68 -14.07
C GLY A 171 9.14 8.99 -14.85
N ARG A 172 10.19 9.83 -14.82
CA ARG A 172 10.23 11.10 -15.55
C ARG A 172 11.35 11.10 -16.57
N THR A 173 11.12 11.77 -17.70
CA THR A 173 12.19 12.04 -18.68
C THR A 173 13.19 13.04 -18.09
N PRO A 174 14.50 12.88 -18.36
CA PRO A 174 15.52 13.85 -17.95
C PRO A 174 15.37 15.22 -18.60
N THR A 175 14.79 15.28 -19.81
CA THR A 175 14.59 16.53 -20.53
C THR A 175 13.35 17.26 -20.07
N ILE A 176 13.51 18.55 -19.83
CA ILE A 176 12.43 19.44 -19.46
C ILE A 176 11.49 19.66 -20.64
N ASN A 177 10.19 19.58 -20.41
CA ASN A 177 9.11 19.94 -21.32
C ASN A 177 8.43 21.22 -20.77
N ALA A 178 8.75 22.39 -21.35
CA ALA A 178 8.35 23.70 -20.83
C ALA A 178 8.83 23.93 -19.39
N ASN A 179 7.99 23.71 -18.36
CA ASN A 179 8.29 23.85 -16.94
C ASN A 179 7.93 22.59 -16.12
N GLY A 180 7.87 21.46 -16.80
CA GLY A 180 7.72 20.12 -16.24
C GLY A 180 8.51 19.09 -17.01
N THR A 181 8.17 17.81 -16.90
CA THR A 181 8.78 16.69 -17.63
C THR A 181 7.70 15.73 -18.11
N ASP A 182 8.01 14.96 -19.15
CA ASP A 182 7.13 13.89 -19.61
C ASP A 182 7.32 12.60 -18.81
N HIS A 183 6.47 11.62 -19.05
CA HIS A 183 6.60 10.29 -18.44
C HIS A 183 7.82 9.56 -19.00
N GLY A 184 8.52 8.86 -18.14
CA GLY A 184 9.66 8.01 -18.46
C GLY A 184 9.51 6.61 -17.86
N TRP A 185 10.49 5.73 -18.13
CA TRP A 185 10.48 4.35 -17.63
C TRP A 185 11.19 4.21 -16.29
N GLY A 186 12.35 4.84 -16.14
CA GLY A 186 13.15 4.75 -14.93
C GLY A 186 12.66 5.70 -13.84
N GLY A 187 12.69 5.25 -12.60
CA GLY A 187 12.35 6.04 -11.44
C GLY A 187 13.16 5.61 -10.22
N HIS A 188 13.02 6.36 -9.14
CA HIS A 188 13.66 6.06 -7.87
C HIS A 188 12.62 5.49 -6.91
N TYR A 189 12.95 4.35 -6.34
CA TYR A 189 12.18 3.74 -5.27
C TYR A 189 12.93 3.80 -3.96
N PHE A 190 12.23 3.79 -2.86
CA PHE A 190 12.82 3.73 -1.53
C PHE A 190 12.14 2.68 -0.66
N MET A 191 12.90 2.19 0.31
CA MET A 191 12.39 1.39 1.42
C MET A 191 12.81 2.04 2.73
N MET A 192 11.93 2.04 3.71
CA MET A 192 12.21 2.53 5.06
C MET A 192 11.52 1.67 6.11
N GLY A 193 11.99 1.77 7.33
CA GLY A 193 11.50 1.02 8.48
C GLY A 193 12.64 0.42 9.29
N THR A 194 12.39 0.05 10.53
CA THR A 194 13.40 -0.54 11.43
C THR A 194 14.03 -1.82 10.86
N PRO A 195 13.30 -2.70 10.13
CA PRO A 195 13.93 -3.88 9.50
C PRO A 195 14.88 -3.56 8.35
N VAL A 196 14.86 -2.34 7.81
CA VAL A 196 15.63 -1.96 6.63
C VAL A 196 17.04 -1.56 7.01
N LYS A 197 18.05 -2.26 6.45
CA LYS A 197 19.47 -1.90 6.55
C LYS A 197 19.78 -0.70 5.66
N GLY A 198 19.24 0.46 6.03
CA GLY A 198 19.25 1.69 5.26
C GLY A 198 20.63 2.33 5.04
N GLY A 199 20.62 3.60 4.60
CA GLY A 199 21.84 4.37 4.30
C GLY A 199 22.56 3.93 3.02
N LYS A 200 21.87 3.23 2.12
CA LYS A 200 22.41 2.71 0.86
C LYS A 200 21.63 3.27 -0.33
N VAL A 201 22.33 3.47 -1.42
CA VAL A 201 21.78 3.66 -2.77
C VAL A 201 22.16 2.42 -3.59
N ILE A 202 21.19 1.80 -4.25
CA ILE A 202 21.37 0.60 -5.03
C ILE A 202 21.05 0.93 -6.50
N GLY A 203 21.96 0.58 -7.38
CA GLY A 203 21.93 1.02 -8.79
C GLY A 203 22.64 2.34 -9.01
N GLU A 204 22.63 2.77 -10.25
CA GLU A 204 23.35 3.96 -10.72
C GLU A 204 22.39 4.91 -11.43
N ILE A 205 22.61 6.20 -11.23
CA ILE A 205 21.92 7.23 -12.00
C ILE A 205 22.63 7.34 -13.35
N PRO A 206 21.92 7.15 -14.48
CA PRO A 206 22.55 7.28 -15.79
C PRO A 206 23.02 8.72 -16.06
N GLU A 207 24.02 8.85 -16.91
CA GLU A 207 24.47 10.16 -17.39
C GLU A 207 23.40 10.78 -18.28
N PHE A 208 22.98 12.00 -17.96
CA PHE A 208 21.94 12.70 -18.70
C PHE A 208 22.51 13.41 -19.95
N GLY A 209 21.68 13.48 -21.00
CA GLY A 209 22.02 14.19 -22.23
C GLY A 209 22.92 13.42 -23.22
N VAL A 210 23.22 12.17 -22.91
CA VAL A 210 24.00 11.27 -23.77
C VAL A 210 23.23 9.97 -23.97
N GLU A 211 23.15 9.52 -25.23
CA GLU A 211 22.63 8.18 -25.55
C GLU A 211 23.59 7.11 -25.04
N THR A 212 23.13 6.25 -24.17
CA THR A 212 23.88 5.14 -23.59
C THR A 212 23.01 3.91 -23.47
N GLU A 213 23.56 2.79 -23.03
CA GLU A 213 22.75 1.60 -22.71
C GLU A 213 21.70 1.86 -21.60
N LYS A 214 21.95 2.86 -20.73
CA LYS A 214 21.06 3.25 -19.64
C LYS A 214 20.21 4.50 -19.96
N MET A 215 20.39 5.10 -21.13
CA MET A 215 19.63 6.28 -21.58
C MET A 215 19.34 6.15 -23.08
N LEU A 216 18.09 5.90 -23.40
CA LEU A 216 17.66 5.66 -24.77
C LEU A 216 16.44 6.54 -25.11
N TYR A 217 16.53 7.33 -26.17
CA TYR A 217 15.44 8.22 -26.60
C TYR A 217 14.90 9.11 -25.46
N ASN A 218 15.81 9.67 -24.65
CA ASN A 218 15.46 10.49 -23.48
C ASN A 218 14.68 9.72 -22.40
N LEU A 219 14.77 8.41 -22.38
CA LEU A 219 14.16 7.54 -21.37
C LEU A 219 15.26 6.85 -20.56
N SER A 220 15.21 6.99 -19.26
CA SER A 220 16.11 6.27 -18.36
C SER A 220 15.72 4.81 -18.29
N ILE A 221 16.68 3.91 -18.55
CA ILE A 221 16.50 2.46 -18.38
C ILE A 221 16.98 2.11 -16.97
N PRO A 222 16.12 1.60 -16.10
CA PRO A 222 16.51 1.27 -14.74
C PRO A 222 17.44 0.06 -14.66
N ASP A 223 18.32 0.04 -13.66
CA ASP A 223 19.22 -1.09 -13.40
C ASP A 223 18.47 -2.35 -12.95
N PHE A 224 17.33 -2.16 -12.34
CA PHE A 224 16.50 -3.24 -11.79
C PHE A 224 15.07 -3.11 -12.27
N SER A 225 14.43 -4.26 -12.49
CA SER A 225 13.01 -4.31 -12.79
C SER A 225 12.16 -4.10 -11.52
N VAL A 226 10.91 -3.71 -11.71
CA VAL A 226 9.94 -3.64 -10.61
C VAL A 226 9.73 -5.02 -9.96
N GLU A 227 9.84 -6.10 -10.72
CA GLU A 227 9.76 -7.46 -10.22
C GLU A 227 10.92 -7.82 -9.29
N GLN A 228 12.16 -7.40 -9.61
CA GLN A 228 13.32 -7.61 -8.74
C GLN A 228 13.17 -6.83 -7.43
N TYR A 229 12.68 -5.59 -7.51
CA TYR A 229 12.37 -4.79 -6.33
C TYR A 229 11.28 -5.44 -5.46
N ALA A 230 10.17 -5.82 -6.07
CA ALA A 230 9.04 -6.45 -5.38
C ALA A 230 9.40 -7.84 -4.82
N ALA A 231 10.25 -8.61 -5.51
CA ALA A 231 10.70 -9.93 -5.03
C ALA A 231 11.52 -9.84 -3.75
N ASN A 232 12.37 -8.81 -3.58
CA ASN A 232 13.09 -8.59 -2.33
C ASN A 232 12.14 -8.36 -1.16
N ILE A 233 11.08 -7.56 -1.36
CA ILE A 233 10.05 -7.32 -0.35
C ILE A 233 9.27 -8.61 -0.08
N ALA A 234 8.90 -9.35 -1.13
CA ALA A 234 8.16 -10.60 -1.02
C ALA A 234 8.95 -11.69 -0.27
N LYS A 235 10.27 -11.78 -0.47
CA LYS A 235 11.15 -12.67 0.31
C LYS A 235 11.11 -12.32 1.79
N TRP A 236 11.24 -11.05 2.14
CA TRP A 236 11.11 -10.58 3.52
C TRP A 236 9.72 -10.86 4.09
N PHE A 237 8.68 -10.68 3.29
CA PHE A 237 7.30 -10.99 3.67
C PHE A 237 7.06 -12.50 3.89
N GLY A 238 8.01 -13.36 3.45
CA GLY A 238 8.06 -14.79 3.70
C GLY A 238 7.56 -15.66 2.55
N LEU A 239 7.54 -15.15 1.31
CA LEU A 239 7.25 -15.94 0.13
C LEU A 239 8.47 -16.81 -0.23
N SER A 240 8.21 -18.07 -0.58
CA SER A 240 9.20 -18.98 -1.18
C SER A 240 9.52 -18.58 -2.63
N ALA A 241 10.62 -19.09 -3.17
CA ALA A 241 10.99 -18.84 -4.57
C ALA A 241 9.92 -19.28 -5.57
N SER A 242 9.19 -20.37 -5.29
CA SER A 242 8.08 -20.81 -6.15
C SER A 242 6.89 -19.85 -6.13
N GLU A 243 6.54 -19.33 -4.94
CA GLU A 243 5.46 -18.37 -4.78
C GLU A 243 5.81 -17.01 -5.42
N ILE A 244 7.08 -16.60 -5.36
CA ILE A 244 7.56 -15.38 -6.03
C ILE A 244 7.36 -15.49 -7.54
N ASN A 245 7.72 -16.61 -8.16
CA ASN A 245 7.52 -16.83 -9.60
C ASN A 245 6.02 -16.92 -9.99
N GLU A 246 5.17 -17.37 -9.08
CA GLU A 246 3.71 -17.39 -9.31
C GLU A 246 3.13 -15.97 -9.24
N VAL A 247 3.55 -15.18 -8.25
CA VAL A 247 3.05 -13.80 -8.03
C VAL A 247 3.64 -12.83 -9.07
N PHE A 248 4.92 -13.02 -9.43
CA PHE A 248 5.63 -12.19 -10.39
C PHE A 248 6.11 -13.01 -11.58
N PRO A 249 5.23 -13.34 -12.55
CA PRO A 249 5.56 -14.27 -13.63
C PRO A 249 6.68 -13.78 -14.55
N ASN A 250 6.97 -12.48 -14.61
CA ASN A 250 8.08 -11.93 -15.37
C ASN A 250 9.41 -11.99 -14.63
N TYR A 251 9.41 -12.26 -13.33
CA TYR A 251 10.63 -12.31 -12.51
C TYR A 251 11.67 -13.28 -13.05
N ALA A 252 11.24 -14.43 -13.60
CA ALA A 252 12.11 -15.42 -14.22
C ALA A 252 12.90 -14.92 -15.45
N ARG A 253 12.60 -13.72 -15.96
CA ARG A 253 13.34 -13.07 -17.06
C ARG A 253 14.54 -12.24 -16.59
N PHE A 254 14.67 -12.04 -15.30
CA PHE A 254 15.71 -11.22 -14.67
C PHE A 254 16.55 -12.08 -13.74
N ASP A 255 17.77 -11.63 -13.48
CA ASP A 255 18.64 -12.25 -12.49
C ASP A 255 18.02 -12.13 -11.07
N ASP A 256 18.20 -13.16 -10.25
CA ASP A 256 17.82 -13.09 -8.85
C ASP A 256 18.83 -12.22 -8.09
N VAL A 257 18.41 -11.01 -7.75
CA VAL A 257 19.24 -10.02 -7.05
C VAL A 257 18.75 -9.85 -5.61
N ASP A 258 19.64 -10.08 -4.67
CA ASP A 258 19.44 -9.69 -3.27
C ASP A 258 20.07 -8.31 -3.03
N PHE A 259 19.24 -7.33 -2.69
CA PHE A 259 19.72 -5.97 -2.39
C PHE A 259 20.45 -5.89 -1.03
N GLY A 260 20.36 -6.90 -0.20
CA GLY A 260 21.01 -6.93 1.11
C GLY A 260 20.54 -5.84 2.08
N ILE A 261 19.29 -5.40 1.92
CA ILE A 261 18.70 -4.31 2.72
C ILE A 261 17.54 -4.75 3.62
N LEU A 262 17.07 -5.99 3.47
CA LEU A 262 16.02 -6.60 4.30
C LEU A 262 16.50 -7.84 5.02
#